data_ac4aeb232dd97816dd9991596ec2a215
#
_entry.id   ac4aeb232dd97816dd9991596ec2a215
#
_cell.length_a   1.000
_cell.length_b   1.000
_cell.length_c   1.000
_cell.angle_alpha   90.00
_cell.angle_beta   90.00
_cell.angle_gamma   90.00
#
_symmetry.space_group_name_H-M   'P 1'
#
loop_
_entity.id
_entity.type
_entity.pdbx_description
1 polymer ?
#
loop_
_entity_poly.entity_id
_entity_poly.type
_entity_poly.pdbx_seq_one_letter_code
_entity_poly.pdbx_strand_id
1 'polypeptide(L)'
;MKLAAWIFLPVGVAIAVIVGLTLVFGGFRSKRALRVFGEDGLVRGLRTFDPATRRGYKGVMLVLAVLLAFFAAAQPQYGKGTRLIPATNIDVVLVLDFSKSMYAKDVEPSRIFRAKVEIARLVKQLRGARFAAVAFAGEPMGFPLTADGAAIAQFLRQLSPNDMPIGGTAIARALSYARNLLARDPKSQDHQRVIVLITDGEDLEGNPVAVARNIGAEGTTIHVVQIGGRTPERIPEIAADGRVVGWRANSQGKPLVTALTPEGEQQLEEIASSTPDGQLIRAGRGATGIDQITRELRRKMKSELSERVENVYADIYFYPLIAALVLLIAEVFVPEAPRRRFKRPKPPPAKRRRVGGPGKRRRSDPHAGAGAAGGREVRHAQG
;
A
#
# COMPACT_ATOMS: atom_id res chain seq x y z
N MET A 1 13.85 0.95 -20.20
CA MET A 1 13.63 -0.48 -19.89
C MET A 1 14.84 -0.97 -19.12
N LYS A 2 14.67 -1.49 -17.90
CA LYS A 2 15.72 -2.15 -17.13
C LYS A 2 15.37 -3.63 -16.98
N LEU A 3 16.39 -4.48 -16.84
CA LEU A 3 16.23 -5.91 -16.57
C LEU A 3 16.70 -6.12 -15.12
N ALA A 4 15.80 -6.57 -14.25
CA ALA A 4 16.14 -6.79 -12.84
C ALA A 4 17.07 -8.00 -12.67
N ALA A 5 16.91 -9.02 -13.53
CA ALA A 5 17.67 -10.27 -13.48
C ALA A 5 18.26 -10.63 -14.86
N TRP A 6 19.16 -9.77 -15.39
CA TRP A 6 19.72 -9.88 -16.73
C TRP A 6 20.47 -11.21 -17.00
N ILE A 7 20.91 -11.90 -15.94
CA ILE A 7 21.64 -13.18 -16.02
C ILE A 7 20.82 -14.30 -16.69
N PHE A 8 19.48 -14.22 -16.63
CA PHE A 8 18.61 -15.20 -17.28
C PHE A 8 18.62 -15.11 -18.81
N LEU A 9 19.02 -13.98 -19.41
CA LEU A 9 19.09 -13.86 -20.87
C LEU A 9 20.13 -14.79 -21.49
N PRO A 10 21.43 -14.73 -21.09
CA PRO A 10 22.44 -15.63 -21.66
C PRO A 10 22.14 -17.11 -21.35
N VAL A 11 21.58 -17.40 -20.18
CA VAL A 11 21.17 -18.75 -19.81
C VAL A 11 20.04 -19.24 -20.73
N GLY A 12 19.04 -18.40 -20.98
CA GLY A 12 17.93 -18.70 -21.87
C GLY A 12 18.37 -18.95 -23.31
N VAL A 13 19.30 -18.14 -23.83
CA VAL A 13 19.89 -18.33 -25.14
C VAL A 13 20.66 -19.67 -25.22
N ALA A 14 21.47 -19.98 -24.21
CA ALA A 14 22.21 -21.25 -24.15
C ALA A 14 21.26 -22.47 -24.17
N ILE A 15 20.19 -22.43 -23.36
CA ILE A 15 19.19 -23.50 -23.33
C ILE A 15 18.43 -23.59 -24.66
N ALA A 16 18.04 -22.47 -25.25
CA ALA A 16 17.36 -22.44 -26.54
C ALA A 16 18.22 -23.03 -27.66
N VAL A 17 19.53 -22.74 -27.66
CA VAL A 17 20.50 -23.35 -28.58
C VAL A 17 20.60 -24.86 -28.35
N ILE A 18 20.73 -25.32 -27.11
CA ILE A 18 20.79 -26.76 -26.80
C ILE A 18 19.48 -27.46 -27.28
N VAL A 19 18.30 -26.89 -27.01
CA VAL A 19 17.03 -27.42 -27.48
C VAL A 19 16.98 -27.46 -29.00
N GLY A 20 17.40 -26.38 -29.69
CA GLY A 20 17.49 -26.33 -31.14
C GLY A 20 18.39 -27.39 -31.73
N LEU A 21 19.61 -27.57 -31.18
CA LEU A 21 20.56 -28.57 -31.59
C LEU A 21 20.03 -30.00 -31.41
N THR A 22 19.38 -30.28 -30.27
CA THR A 22 18.77 -31.60 -30.00
C THR A 22 17.68 -31.94 -30.99
N LEU A 23 16.82 -30.95 -31.34
CA LEU A 23 15.76 -31.09 -32.34
C LEU A 23 16.34 -31.36 -33.77
N VAL A 24 17.35 -30.60 -34.16
CA VAL A 24 18.04 -30.76 -35.45
C VAL A 24 18.74 -32.12 -35.51
N PHE A 25 19.50 -32.49 -34.49
CA PHE A 25 20.22 -33.76 -34.40
C PHE A 25 19.24 -34.95 -34.42
N GLY A 26 18.13 -34.86 -33.66
CA GLY A 26 17.05 -35.86 -33.70
C GLY A 26 16.46 -36.01 -35.10
N GLY A 27 16.31 -34.91 -35.84
CA GLY A 27 15.89 -34.90 -37.25
C GLY A 27 16.87 -35.61 -38.19
N PHE A 28 18.18 -35.38 -38.01
CA PHE A 28 19.24 -36.06 -38.77
C PHE A 28 19.30 -37.57 -38.45
N ARG A 29 19.18 -37.91 -37.17
CA ARG A 29 19.17 -39.30 -36.73
C ARG A 29 17.98 -40.10 -37.29
N SER A 30 16.79 -39.51 -37.30
CA SER A 30 15.60 -40.14 -37.86
C SER A 30 15.69 -40.33 -39.40
N LYS A 31 16.31 -39.38 -40.12
CA LYS A 31 16.59 -39.52 -41.56
C LYS A 31 17.60 -40.62 -41.83
N ARG A 32 18.64 -40.78 -41.00
CA ARG A 32 19.67 -41.81 -41.12
C ARG A 32 19.10 -43.21 -40.81
N ALA A 33 18.27 -43.31 -39.80
CA ALA A 33 17.60 -44.57 -39.46
C ALA A 33 16.66 -45.05 -40.61
N LEU A 34 15.97 -44.12 -41.27
CA LEU A 34 15.10 -44.47 -42.42
C LEU A 34 15.88 -45.01 -43.64
N ARG A 35 17.11 -44.58 -43.87
CA ARG A 35 17.97 -45.09 -44.94
C ARG A 35 18.49 -46.51 -44.70
N VAL A 36 18.49 -46.98 -43.46
CA VAL A 36 18.86 -48.33 -43.08
C VAL A 36 17.70 -49.31 -43.32
N PHE A 37 16.47 -48.83 -43.30
CA PHE A 37 15.27 -49.70 -43.44
C PHE A 37 14.83 -50.00 -44.86
N GLY A 38 15.37 -49.36 -45.91
CA GLY A 38 15.02 -49.63 -47.31
C GLY A 38 15.43 -48.52 -48.28
N GLU A 39 15.34 -48.86 -49.59
CA GLU A 39 15.58 -47.86 -50.66
C GLU A 39 14.63 -46.68 -50.60
N ASP A 40 15.15 -45.47 -50.75
CA ASP A 40 14.43 -44.19 -50.62
C ASP A 40 13.18 -44.11 -51.52
N GLY A 41 13.10 -44.90 -52.59
CA GLY A 41 11.93 -44.95 -53.48
C GLY A 41 10.70 -45.67 -52.93
N LEU A 42 10.93 -46.81 -52.28
CA LEU A 42 9.86 -47.61 -51.66
C LEU A 42 9.30 -46.95 -50.39
N VAL A 43 10.19 -46.35 -49.59
CA VAL A 43 9.80 -45.66 -48.36
C VAL A 43 8.99 -44.36 -48.68
N ARG A 44 9.30 -43.65 -49.79
CA ARG A 44 8.51 -42.49 -50.25
C ARG A 44 7.10 -42.86 -50.71
N GLY A 45 6.94 -44.00 -51.38
CA GLY A 45 5.61 -44.51 -51.84
C GLY A 45 4.70 -44.88 -50.67
N LEU A 46 5.24 -45.32 -49.56
CA LEU A 46 4.51 -45.66 -48.33
C LEU A 46 4.24 -44.44 -47.42
N ARG A 47 4.96 -43.34 -47.62
CA ARG A 47 4.72 -42.13 -46.84
C ARG A 47 3.53 -41.35 -47.39
N THR A 48 2.48 -41.29 -46.62
CA THR A 48 1.26 -40.54 -46.92
C THR A 48 1.40 -39.02 -46.63
N PHE A 49 2.47 -38.59 -45.92
CA PHE A 49 2.75 -37.19 -45.60
C PHE A 49 4.22 -37.00 -45.22
N ASP A 50 4.75 -35.77 -45.38
CA ASP A 50 6.10 -35.39 -44.92
C ASP A 50 6.02 -34.75 -43.53
N PRO A 51 6.49 -35.40 -42.46
CA PRO A 51 6.49 -34.86 -41.11
C PRO A 51 7.54 -33.80 -40.87
N ALA A 52 8.56 -33.66 -41.77
CA ALA A 52 9.73 -32.81 -41.56
C ALA A 52 9.35 -31.34 -41.41
N THR A 53 8.43 -30.83 -42.26
CA THR A 53 8.01 -29.44 -42.23
C THR A 53 7.25 -29.09 -40.95
N ARG A 54 6.35 -29.97 -40.52
CA ARG A 54 5.54 -29.74 -39.31
C ARG A 54 6.39 -29.83 -38.03
N ARG A 55 7.33 -30.78 -37.97
CA ARG A 55 8.30 -30.87 -36.87
C ARG A 55 9.21 -29.64 -36.82
N GLY A 56 9.55 -29.08 -37.98
CA GLY A 56 10.28 -27.80 -38.05
C GLY A 56 9.52 -26.66 -37.41
N TYR A 57 8.23 -26.47 -37.76
CA TYR A 57 7.41 -25.45 -37.14
C TYR A 57 7.24 -25.63 -35.62
N LYS A 58 6.99 -26.85 -35.16
CA LYS A 58 6.90 -27.18 -33.71
C LYS A 58 8.20 -26.86 -33.01
N GLY A 59 9.34 -27.21 -33.60
CA GLY A 59 10.65 -26.92 -33.06
C GLY A 59 10.92 -25.42 -32.92
N VAL A 60 10.55 -24.63 -33.92
CA VAL A 60 10.67 -23.16 -33.88
C VAL A 60 9.76 -22.57 -32.79
N MET A 61 8.51 -23.03 -32.68
CA MET A 61 7.58 -22.59 -31.63
C MET A 61 8.13 -22.90 -30.24
N LEU A 62 8.68 -24.09 -30.02
CA LEU A 62 9.28 -24.49 -28.75
C LEU A 62 10.48 -23.60 -28.38
N VAL A 63 11.41 -23.39 -29.31
CA VAL A 63 12.59 -22.55 -29.11
C VAL A 63 12.17 -21.11 -28.78
N LEU A 64 11.19 -20.57 -29.51
CA LEU A 64 10.68 -19.24 -29.27
C LEU A 64 9.98 -19.11 -27.90
N ALA A 65 9.22 -20.13 -27.52
CA ALA A 65 8.58 -20.19 -26.20
C ALA A 65 9.61 -20.20 -25.06
N VAL A 66 10.70 -20.98 -25.21
CA VAL A 66 11.82 -21.00 -24.25
C VAL A 66 12.48 -19.63 -24.15
N LEU A 67 12.78 -18.98 -25.28
CA LEU A 67 13.36 -17.63 -25.26
C LEU A 67 12.45 -16.62 -24.58
N LEU A 68 11.15 -16.64 -24.86
CA LEU A 68 10.19 -15.75 -24.21
C LEU A 68 10.04 -16.04 -22.72
N ALA A 69 10.07 -17.29 -22.29
CA ALA A 69 10.03 -17.66 -20.89
C ALA A 69 11.25 -17.13 -20.11
N PHE A 70 12.45 -17.27 -20.67
CA PHE A 70 13.67 -16.72 -20.07
C PHE A 70 13.74 -15.20 -20.14
N PHE A 71 13.18 -14.59 -21.19
CA PHE A 71 13.00 -13.13 -21.23
C PHE A 71 12.04 -12.65 -20.15
N ALA A 72 10.95 -13.39 -19.87
CA ALA A 72 10.06 -13.11 -18.75
C ALA A 72 10.79 -13.27 -17.39
N ALA A 73 11.62 -14.32 -17.25
CA ALA A 73 12.41 -14.56 -16.04
C ALA A 73 13.47 -13.47 -15.80
N ALA A 74 13.94 -12.78 -16.85
CA ALA A 74 14.83 -11.62 -16.74
C ALA A 74 14.14 -10.39 -16.14
N GLN A 75 12.83 -10.47 -15.85
CA GLN A 75 12.02 -9.44 -15.21
C GLN A 75 12.17 -8.07 -15.92
N PRO A 76 11.70 -7.93 -17.16
CA PRO A 76 11.70 -6.65 -17.84
C PRO A 76 10.82 -5.64 -17.12
N GLN A 77 11.40 -4.49 -16.82
CA GLN A 77 10.77 -3.38 -16.12
C GLN A 77 10.62 -2.19 -17.07
N TYR A 78 9.44 -1.61 -17.13
CA TYR A 78 9.14 -0.48 -17.99
C TYR A 78 8.39 0.60 -17.23
N GLY A 79 8.66 1.85 -17.61
CA GLY A 79 8.01 3.02 -17.04
C GLY A 79 8.76 3.61 -15.85
N LYS A 80 8.44 4.84 -15.56
CA LYS A 80 8.81 5.54 -14.33
C LYS A 80 7.55 5.66 -13.51
N GLY A 81 7.25 4.65 -12.70
CA GLY A 81 6.23 4.78 -11.68
C GLY A 81 6.80 5.63 -10.56
N THR A 82 6.38 6.86 -10.42
CA THR A 82 6.58 7.63 -9.21
C THR A 82 5.63 7.10 -8.16
N ARG A 83 6.04 6.13 -7.39
CA ARG A 83 5.37 5.86 -6.12
C ARG A 83 5.96 6.84 -5.12
N LEU A 84 5.18 7.84 -4.76
CA LEU A 84 5.45 8.64 -3.56
C LEU A 84 5.36 7.66 -2.38
N ILE A 85 6.50 7.06 -2.01
CA ILE A 85 6.63 6.46 -0.69
C ILE A 85 6.59 7.68 0.23
N PRO A 86 5.62 7.81 1.12
CA PRO A 86 5.69 8.83 2.15
C PRO A 86 6.90 8.46 3.02
N ALA A 87 8.07 8.97 2.64
CA ALA A 87 9.25 8.86 3.46
C ALA A 87 8.99 9.74 4.68
N THR A 88 8.83 9.10 5.81
CA THR A 88 8.63 9.73 7.10
C THR A 88 9.97 10.24 7.57
N ASN A 89 10.37 11.41 7.09
CA ASN A 89 11.63 12.03 7.52
C ASN A 89 11.43 13.04 8.67
N ILE A 90 10.24 13.07 9.27
CA ILE A 90 9.92 13.96 10.39
C ILE A 90 9.38 13.15 11.56
N ASP A 91 10.00 13.33 12.71
CA ASP A 91 9.58 12.80 13.99
C ASP A 91 9.04 13.95 14.84
N VAL A 92 7.81 13.84 15.27
CA VAL A 92 7.12 14.86 16.06
C VAL A 92 6.78 14.31 17.43
N VAL A 93 7.32 14.90 18.50
CA VAL A 93 6.92 14.60 19.87
C VAL A 93 5.95 15.65 20.36
N LEU A 94 4.74 15.23 20.65
CA LEU A 94 3.66 16.08 21.17
C LEU A 94 3.73 16.06 22.71
N VAL A 95 4.14 17.16 23.30
CA VAL A 95 4.28 17.31 24.75
C VAL A 95 3.12 18.15 25.25
N LEU A 96 2.15 17.50 25.92
CA LEU A 96 0.92 18.12 26.35
C LEU A 96 0.84 18.22 27.87
N ASP A 97 0.59 19.40 28.35
CA ASP A 97 0.35 19.70 29.75
C ASP A 97 -1.00 19.14 30.24
N PHE A 98 -0.94 18.36 31.30
CA PHE A 98 -2.09 17.80 32.02
C PHE A 98 -2.17 18.32 33.47
N SER A 99 -1.58 19.50 33.74
CA SER A 99 -1.78 20.17 35.01
C SER A 99 -3.27 20.53 35.23
N LYS A 100 -3.65 20.75 36.46
CA LYS A 100 -5.06 21.05 36.82
C LYS A 100 -5.53 22.40 36.26
N SER A 101 -4.62 23.36 36.03
CA SER A 101 -4.91 24.64 35.38
C SER A 101 -5.44 24.48 33.96
N MET A 102 -5.11 23.39 33.27
CA MET A 102 -5.62 23.07 31.95
C MET A 102 -7.14 22.75 31.90
N TYR A 103 -7.80 22.62 33.04
CA TYR A 103 -9.25 22.56 33.11
C TYR A 103 -9.93 23.93 32.97
N ALA A 104 -9.18 25.04 33.05
CA ALA A 104 -9.73 26.39 32.93
C ALA A 104 -10.50 26.56 31.61
N LYS A 105 -11.53 27.41 31.66
CA LYS A 105 -12.51 27.58 30.56
C LYS A 105 -12.38 28.93 29.83
N ASP A 106 -11.29 29.63 30.00
CA ASP A 106 -10.99 30.84 29.22
C ASP A 106 -10.82 30.56 27.72
N VAL A 107 -10.54 29.27 27.39
CA VAL A 107 -10.58 28.72 26.03
C VAL A 107 -11.64 27.62 26.00
N GLU A 108 -12.71 27.80 25.21
CA GLU A 108 -13.82 26.85 25.15
C GLU A 108 -13.48 25.53 24.44
N PRO A 109 -13.99 24.39 24.95
CA PRO A 109 -14.76 24.19 26.18
C PRO A 109 -13.87 24.12 27.44
N SER A 110 -12.57 23.86 27.29
CA SER A 110 -11.47 23.98 28.25
C SER A 110 -10.13 23.94 27.51
N ARG A 111 -9.05 24.44 28.16
CA ARG A 111 -7.72 24.44 27.57
C ARG A 111 -7.28 23.04 27.12
N ILE A 112 -7.43 22.03 28.00
CA ILE A 112 -7.05 20.64 27.70
C ILE A 112 -7.87 20.03 26.56
N PHE A 113 -9.17 20.27 26.54
CA PHE A 113 -10.03 19.75 25.46
C PHE A 113 -9.63 20.36 24.12
N ARG A 114 -9.43 21.66 24.09
CA ARG A 114 -9.01 22.37 22.88
C ARG A 114 -7.64 21.88 22.38
N ALA A 115 -6.68 21.73 23.29
CA ALA A 115 -5.36 21.19 22.95
C ALA A 115 -5.46 19.80 22.28
N LYS A 116 -6.25 18.90 22.87
CA LYS A 116 -6.47 17.54 22.29
C LYS A 116 -7.08 17.55 20.90
N VAL A 117 -8.07 18.42 20.68
CA VAL A 117 -8.71 18.56 19.35
C VAL A 117 -7.72 19.07 18.32
N GLU A 118 -6.91 20.04 18.67
CA GLU A 118 -5.91 20.61 17.76
C GLU A 118 -4.78 19.63 17.47
N ILE A 119 -4.32 18.87 18.47
CA ILE A 119 -3.37 17.78 18.28
C ILE A 119 -3.93 16.73 17.31
N ALA A 120 -5.17 16.32 17.49
CA ALA A 120 -5.80 15.34 16.60
C ALA A 120 -5.88 15.85 15.14
N ARG A 121 -6.10 17.16 14.94
CA ARG A 121 -6.04 17.81 13.63
C ARG A 121 -4.64 17.81 13.04
N LEU A 122 -3.62 18.20 13.84
CA LEU A 122 -2.22 18.21 13.43
C LEU A 122 -1.79 16.82 12.96
N VAL A 123 -2.03 15.80 13.76
CA VAL A 123 -1.70 14.41 13.44
C VAL A 123 -2.38 13.95 12.14
N LYS A 124 -3.68 14.27 11.97
CA LYS A 124 -4.42 13.95 10.76
C LYS A 124 -3.88 14.65 9.51
N GLN A 125 -3.36 15.86 9.66
CA GLN A 125 -2.86 16.66 8.54
C GLN A 125 -1.42 16.31 8.14
N LEU A 126 -0.60 15.81 9.06
CA LEU A 126 0.80 15.42 8.82
C LEU A 126 0.92 13.91 8.53
N ARG A 127 0.15 13.43 7.56
CA ARG A 127 0.22 12.01 7.14
C ARG A 127 1.62 11.70 6.62
N GLY A 128 2.22 10.65 7.19
CA GLY A 128 3.56 10.22 6.84
C GLY A 128 4.64 10.67 7.84
N ALA A 129 4.35 11.55 8.80
CA ALA A 129 5.21 11.78 9.96
C ALA A 129 5.07 10.67 10.99
N ARG A 130 6.11 10.44 11.78
CA ARG A 130 6.02 9.62 12.98
C ARG A 130 5.76 10.52 14.19
N PHE A 131 4.99 10.00 15.13
CA PHE A 131 4.57 10.74 16.30
C PHE A 131 4.91 9.99 17.58
N ALA A 132 5.31 10.72 18.60
CA ALA A 132 5.30 10.30 19.99
C ALA A 132 4.45 11.27 20.81
N ALA A 133 3.98 10.87 21.97
CA ALA A 133 3.25 11.74 22.87
C ALA A 133 3.84 11.68 24.27
N VAL A 134 3.87 12.83 24.92
CA VAL A 134 4.24 12.97 26.34
C VAL A 134 3.12 13.76 27.01
N ALA A 135 2.43 13.13 27.94
CA ALA A 135 1.52 13.79 28.85
C ALA A 135 2.29 14.09 30.15
N PHE A 136 2.22 15.31 30.63
CA PHE A 136 2.95 15.68 31.85
C PHE A 136 2.13 16.58 32.77
N ALA A 137 2.45 16.47 34.04
CA ALA A 137 2.13 17.40 35.10
C ALA A 137 3.39 17.49 36.00
N GLY A 138 3.37 16.98 37.21
CA GLY A 138 4.60 16.81 38.04
C GLY A 138 5.57 15.75 37.47
N GLU A 139 5.04 14.65 36.91
CA GLU A 139 5.80 13.57 36.29
C GLU A 139 5.33 13.36 34.82
N PRO A 140 6.25 13.11 33.87
CA PRO A 140 5.90 12.81 32.50
C PRO A 140 5.61 11.33 32.29
N MET A 141 4.60 11.03 31.48
CA MET A 141 4.33 9.71 30.91
C MET A 141 4.27 9.80 29.41
N GLY A 142 4.77 8.78 28.69
CA GLY A 142 4.91 8.88 27.26
C GLY A 142 4.46 7.67 26.48
N PHE A 143 4.10 7.93 25.23
CA PHE A 143 3.86 6.93 24.19
C PHE A 143 5.01 6.99 23.19
N PRO A 144 5.63 5.84 22.83
CA PRO A 144 6.80 5.80 21.97
C PRO A 144 6.50 6.25 20.54
N LEU A 145 7.56 6.51 19.75
CA LEU A 145 7.44 6.89 18.34
C LEU A 145 6.72 5.82 17.51
N THR A 146 5.69 6.24 16.81
CA THR A 146 4.89 5.41 15.92
C THR A 146 4.50 6.16 14.65
N ALA A 147 4.32 5.44 13.55
CA ALA A 147 3.71 5.96 12.33
C ALA A 147 2.16 6.02 12.42
N ASP A 148 1.57 5.37 13.43
CA ASP A 148 0.14 5.39 13.68
C ASP A 148 -0.27 6.61 14.51
N GLY A 149 -0.55 7.70 13.82
CA GLY A 149 -1.05 8.92 14.46
C GLY A 149 -2.42 8.74 15.13
N ALA A 150 -3.23 7.75 14.74
CA ALA A 150 -4.51 7.50 15.39
C ALA A 150 -4.30 6.93 16.79
N ALA A 151 -3.30 6.09 17.00
CA ALA A 151 -2.91 5.58 18.32
C ALA A 151 -2.51 6.73 19.26
N ILE A 152 -1.74 7.70 18.77
CA ILE A 152 -1.34 8.90 19.54
C ILE A 152 -2.56 9.74 19.94
N ALA A 153 -3.44 10.02 18.96
CA ALA A 153 -4.66 10.79 19.23
C ALA A 153 -5.57 10.06 20.23
N GLN A 154 -5.65 8.72 20.17
CA GLN A 154 -6.40 7.89 21.09
C GLN A 154 -5.81 7.92 22.50
N PHE A 155 -4.50 7.76 22.63
CA PHE A 155 -3.78 7.84 23.91
C PHE A 155 -4.06 9.17 24.62
N LEU A 156 -3.84 10.30 23.94
CA LEU A 156 -4.07 11.62 24.55
C LEU A 156 -5.55 11.88 24.84
N ARG A 157 -6.47 11.32 24.05
CA ARG A 157 -7.91 11.48 24.28
C ARG A 157 -8.38 10.81 25.56
N GLN A 158 -7.85 9.62 25.84
CA GLN A 158 -8.24 8.83 27.02
C GLN A 158 -7.74 9.42 28.34
N LEU A 159 -6.59 10.10 28.32
CA LEU A 159 -6.00 10.70 29.51
C LEU A 159 -6.79 11.94 29.95
N SER A 160 -6.84 12.18 31.24
CA SER A 160 -7.34 13.41 31.86
C SER A 160 -6.34 13.98 32.87
N PRO A 161 -6.40 15.26 33.22
CA PRO A 161 -5.58 15.80 34.30
C PRO A 161 -5.75 15.09 35.66
N ASN A 162 -6.84 14.33 35.83
CA ASN A 162 -7.05 13.55 37.05
C ASN A 162 -6.28 12.23 37.07
N ASP A 163 -5.84 11.74 35.88
CA ASP A 163 -5.09 10.50 35.77
C ASP A 163 -3.58 10.72 36.05
N MET A 164 -3.14 11.97 36.15
CA MET A 164 -1.74 12.26 36.48
C MET A 164 -1.40 11.89 37.94
N PRO A 165 -0.37 11.04 38.15
CA PRO A 165 -0.04 10.52 39.47
C PRO A 165 0.47 11.61 40.44
N ILE A 166 1.19 12.60 39.91
CA ILE A 166 1.74 13.72 40.64
C ILE A 166 1.28 15.03 39.99
N GLY A 167 0.68 15.89 40.81
CA GLY A 167 0.30 17.24 40.37
C GLY A 167 1.52 18.16 40.23
N GLY A 168 1.31 19.33 39.70
CA GLY A 168 2.37 20.32 39.40
C GLY A 168 2.53 20.50 37.91
N THR A 169 3.55 21.23 37.48
CA THR A 169 3.93 21.44 36.10
C THR A 169 5.45 21.41 36.03
N ALA A 170 6.01 20.43 35.34
CA ALA A 170 7.45 20.20 35.24
C ALA A 170 7.88 20.11 33.77
N ILE A 171 7.92 21.26 33.13
CA ILE A 171 8.28 21.39 31.68
C ILE A 171 9.67 20.84 31.42
N ALA A 172 10.65 21.11 32.29
CA ALA A 172 12.02 20.63 32.14
C ALA A 172 12.09 19.08 32.08
N ARG A 173 11.33 18.38 32.94
CA ARG A 173 11.25 16.90 32.95
C ARG A 173 10.55 16.39 31.69
N ALA A 174 9.47 17.05 31.27
CA ALA A 174 8.73 16.68 30.07
C ALA A 174 9.57 16.81 28.80
N LEU A 175 10.33 17.89 28.64
CA LEU A 175 11.26 18.11 27.52
C LEU A 175 12.40 17.08 27.52
N SER A 176 12.98 16.79 28.71
CA SER A 176 14.01 15.75 28.85
C SER A 176 13.48 14.37 28.47
N TYR A 177 12.24 14.06 28.85
CA TYR A 177 11.58 12.80 28.47
C TYR A 177 11.34 12.72 26.96
N ALA A 178 10.87 13.80 26.35
CA ALA A 178 10.66 13.89 24.90
C ALA A 178 11.98 13.71 24.11
N ARG A 179 13.06 14.35 24.56
CA ARG A 179 14.42 14.13 24.02
C ARG A 179 14.83 12.67 24.07
N ASN A 180 14.60 12.01 25.20
CA ASN A 180 14.94 10.60 25.39
C ASN A 180 14.11 9.68 24.48
N LEU A 181 12.84 9.99 24.18
CA LEU A 181 12.05 9.25 23.21
C LEU A 181 12.64 9.32 21.79
N LEU A 182 13.10 10.50 21.39
CA LEU A 182 13.76 10.69 20.09
C LEU A 182 15.13 9.97 20.05
N ALA A 183 15.92 10.07 21.11
CA ALA A 183 17.25 9.48 21.17
C ALA A 183 17.27 7.95 21.18
N ARG A 184 16.21 7.31 21.69
CA ARG A 184 16.09 5.85 21.77
C ARG A 184 15.79 5.18 20.42
N ASP A 185 15.27 5.91 19.44
CA ASP A 185 14.97 5.36 18.11
C ASP A 185 16.11 5.68 17.14
N PRO A 186 16.87 4.68 16.64
CA PRO A 186 17.98 4.92 15.73
C PRO A 186 17.59 5.65 14.45
N LYS A 187 16.35 5.48 13.98
CA LYS A 187 15.86 6.15 12.76
C LYS A 187 15.69 7.65 12.95
N SER A 188 15.49 8.11 14.19
CA SER A 188 15.36 9.54 14.47
C SER A 188 16.64 10.34 14.23
N GLN A 189 17.80 9.69 14.10
CA GLN A 189 19.06 10.37 13.81
C GLN A 189 19.07 10.94 12.37
N ASP A 190 18.40 10.25 11.44
CA ASP A 190 18.31 10.65 10.04
C ASP A 190 17.06 11.49 9.74
N HIS A 191 16.20 11.71 10.74
CA HIS A 191 14.96 12.44 10.60
C HIS A 191 15.06 13.84 11.18
N GLN A 192 14.25 14.76 10.62
CA GLN A 192 14.02 16.04 11.26
C GLN A 192 13.24 15.83 12.57
N ARG A 193 13.78 16.30 13.68
CA ARG A 193 13.20 16.11 15.02
C ARG A 193 12.50 17.37 15.47
N VAL A 194 11.24 17.25 15.85
CA VAL A 194 10.41 18.37 16.28
C VAL A 194 9.69 18.02 17.58
N ILE A 195 9.72 18.93 18.53
CA ILE A 195 8.92 18.87 19.75
C ILE A 195 7.87 19.96 19.69
N VAL A 196 6.61 19.62 19.92
CA VAL A 196 5.51 20.59 20.05
C VAL A 196 5.06 20.58 21.50
N LEU A 197 5.48 21.57 22.26
CA LEU A 197 5.10 21.77 23.65
C LEU A 197 3.80 22.58 23.72
N ILE A 198 2.79 22.05 24.41
CA ILE A 198 1.49 22.71 24.60
C ILE A 198 1.24 22.84 26.09
N THR A 199 1.25 24.05 26.57
CA THR A 199 1.14 24.37 28.03
C THR A 199 0.46 25.73 28.24
N ASP A 200 0.00 25.98 29.45
CA ASP A 200 -0.49 27.30 29.85
C ASP A 200 0.61 28.20 30.46
N GLY A 201 1.83 27.69 30.58
CA GLY A 201 3.01 28.48 30.96
C GLY A 201 3.24 28.61 32.46
N GLU A 202 2.49 27.91 33.28
CA GLU A 202 2.74 27.83 34.71
C GLU A 202 3.78 26.74 35.01
N ASP A 203 5.08 27.04 34.87
CA ASP A 203 6.15 26.12 35.27
C ASP A 203 6.54 26.37 36.73
N LEU A 204 6.47 25.30 37.49
CA LEU A 204 6.73 25.34 38.92
C LEU A 204 8.08 24.69 39.31
N GLU A 205 8.74 24.00 38.37
CA GLU A 205 9.90 23.16 38.72
C GLU A 205 10.98 23.12 37.62
N GLY A 206 12.21 23.44 38.01
CA GLY A 206 13.40 23.20 37.19
C GLY A 206 13.85 24.36 36.32
N ASN A 207 14.72 24.07 35.34
CA ASN A 207 15.21 25.04 34.37
C ASN A 207 14.91 24.55 32.94
N PRO A 208 13.70 24.77 32.43
CA PRO A 208 13.31 24.27 31.11
C PRO A 208 14.07 24.93 29.96
N VAL A 209 14.54 26.19 30.14
CA VAL A 209 15.32 26.89 29.12
C VAL A 209 16.69 26.23 28.90
N ALA A 210 17.36 25.79 29.97
CA ALA A 210 18.63 25.08 29.84
C ALA A 210 18.44 23.72 29.11
N VAL A 211 17.37 23.02 29.42
CA VAL A 211 17.01 21.75 28.73
C VAL A 211 16.72 22.02 27.25
N ALA A 212 15.98 23.08 26.93
CA ALA A 212 15.65 23.45 25.55
C ALA A 212 16.92 23.80 24.75
N ARG A 213 17.88 24.52 25.31
CA ARG A 213 19.17 24.80 24.69
C ARG A 213 19.93 23.52 24.32
N ASN A 214 19.96 22.55 25.24
CA ASN A 214 20.61 21.26 24.99
C ASN A 214 19.93 20.50 23.83
N ILE A 215 18.60 20.52 23.80
CA ILE A 215 17.79 19.93 22.75
C ILE A 215 18.05 20.61 21.40
N GLY A 216 18.13 21.96 21.40
CA GLY A 216 18.45 22.75 20.22
C GLY A 216 19.87 22.50 19.68
N ALA A 217 20.85 22.31 20.58
CA ALA A 217 22.22 21.96 20.21
C ALA A 217 22.30 20.58 19.50
N GLU A 218 21.36 19.68 19.76
CA GLU A 218 21.22 18.39 19.07
C GLU A 218 20.47 18.48 17.74
N GLY A 219 20.10 19.69 17.30
CA GLY A 219 19.38 19.92 16.04
C GLY A 219 17.88 19.60 16.09
N THR A 220 17.29 19.57 17.29
CA THR A 220 15.84 19.36 17.46
C THR A 220 15.15 20.73 17.62
N THR A 221 14.08 20.95 16.84
CA THR A 221 13.26 22.17 16.91
C THR A 221 12.19 22.04 18.00
N ILE A 222 11.98 23.09 18.81
CA ILE A 222 10.87 23.15 19.77
C ILE A 222 9.92 24.27 19.36
N HIS A 223 8.68 23.90 19.03
CA HIS A 223 7.58 24.86 18.92
C HIS A 223 6.79 24.85 20.21
N VAL A 224 6.45 26.02 20.70
CA VAL A 224 5.65 26.19 21.92
C VAL A 224 4.30 26.75 21.54
N VAL A 225 3.24 26.08 21.99
CA VAL A 225 1.85 26.54 21.88
C VAL A 225 1.37 26.88 23.27
N GLN A 226 1.30 28.16 23.55
CA GLN A 226 0.75 28.68 24.78
C GLN A 226 -0.76 28.71 24.70
N ILE A 227 -1.45 28.04 25.66
CA ILE A 227 -2.90 28.03 25.78
C ILE A 227 -3.30 28.72 27.09
N GLY A 228 -4.20 29.67 27.01
CA GLY A 228 -4.64 30.44 28.17
C GLY A 228 -4.26 31.90 28.07
N GLY A 229 -5.03 32.72 28.80
CA GLY A 229 -4.88 34.17 28.78
C GLY A 229 -4.25 34.75 30.03
N ARG A 230 -3.98 36.06 29.99
CA ARG A 230 -3.48 36.84 31.16
C ARG A 230 -4.60 37.17 32.19
N THR A 231 -5.86 36.95 31.79
CA THR A 231 -7.00 37.20 32.70
C THR A 231 -7.09 36.02 33.68
N PRO A 232 -7.11 36.29 34.99
CA PRO A 232 -7.28 35.23 35.98
C PRO A 232 -8.58 34.46 35.79
N GLU A 233 -8.49 33.13 35.65
CA GLU A 233 -9.60 32.21 35.48
C GLU A 233 -9.63 31.19 36.61
N ARG A 234 -10.82 30.83 37.11
CA ARG A 234 -10.96 29.82 38.17
C ARG A 234 -10.76 28.44 37.61
N ILE A 235 -10.10 27.59 38.41
CA ILE A 235 -9.87 26.20 38.04
C ILE A 235 -11.07 25.36 38.53
N PRO A 236 -11.86 24.75 37.63
CA PRO A 236 -12.96 23.89 38.05
C PRO A 236 -12.44 22.59 38.65
N GLU A 237 -13.17 22.09 39.63
CA GLU A 237 -12.97 20.74 40.17
C GLU A 237 -13.82 19.74 39.42
N ILE A 238 -13.16 18.78 38.77
CA ILE A 238 -13.79 17.77 37.93
C ILE A 238 -13.81 16.45 38.69
N ALA A 239 -15.00 15.88 38.90
CA ALA A 239 -15.17 14.56 39.50
C ALA A 239 -14.73 13.45 38.49
N ALA A 240 -14.61 12.21 38.98
CA ALA A 240 -14.21 11.06 38.17
C ALA A 240 -15.18 10.78 37.01
N ASP A 241 -16.43 11.19 37.12
CA ASP A 241 -17.44 11.10 36.07
C ASP A 241 -17.40 12.25 35.04
N GLY A 242 -16.43 13.17 35.17
CA GLY A 242 -16.25 14.32 34.27
C GLY A 242 -17.14 15.52 34.57
N ARG A 243 -17.98 15.47 35.61
CA ARG A 243 -18.84 16.61 35.99
C ARG A 243 -18.07 17.63 36.83
N VAL A 244 -18.38 18.89 36.62
CA VAL A 244 -17.89 19.98 37.49
C VAL A 244 -18.62 19.90 38.81
N VAL A 245 -17.90 19.66 39.90
CA VAL A 245 -18.46 19.57 41.28
C VAL A 245 -18.20 20.82 42.08
N GLY A 246 -17.33 21.71 41.62
CA GLY A 246 -17.01 22.95 42.30
C GLY A 246 -15.80 23.67 41.68
N TRP A 247 -15.14 24.45 42.49
CA TRP A 247 -13.93 25.17 42.12
C TRP A 247 -12.81 24.68 43.07
N ARG A 248 -11.64 24.42 42.48
CA ARG A 248 -10.47 24.06 43.29
C ARG A 248 -10.14 25.21 44.25
N ALA A 249 -9.82 24.86 45.46
CA ALA A 249 -9.44 25.81 46.48
C ALA A 249 -8.08 25.42 47.08
N ASN A 250 -7.35 26.39 47.61
CA ASN A 250 -6.14 26.16 48.40
C ASN A 250 -6.51 25.62 49.81
N SER A 251 -5.51 25.33 50.61
CA SER A 251 -5.65 24.87 51.98
C SER A 251 -6.43 25.83 52.91
N GLN A 252 -6.59 27.10 52.49
CA GLN A 252 -7.35 28.14 53.19
C GLN A 252 -8.77 28.33 52.68
N GLY A 253 -9.23 27.47 51.76
CA GLY A 253 -10.56 27.56 51.14
C GLY A 253 -10.71 28.65 50.07
N LYS A 254 -9.65 29.35 49.67
CA LYS A 254 -9.66 30.36 48.63
C LYS A 254 -9.62 29.69 47.25
N PRO A 255 -10.53 30.04 46.31
CA PRO A 255 -10.49 29.49 44.94
C PRO A 255 -9.12 29.69 44.27
N LEU A 256 -8.60 28.62 43.66
CA LEU A 256 -7.40 28.68 42.85
C LEU A 256 -7.74 29.32 41.51
N VAL A 257 -6.87 30.21 41.09
CA VAL A 257 -6.96 30.88 39.77
C VAL A 257 -5.69 30.62 38.99
N THR A 258 -5.82 30.53 37.69
CA THR A 258 -4.71 30.40 36.75
C THR A 258 -4.69 31.64 35.86
N ALA A 259 -3.51 32.19 35.62
CA ALA A 259 -3.30 33.29 34.69
C ALA A 259 -1.85 33.24 34.18
N LEU A 260 -1.65 33.46 32.90
CA LEU A 260 -0.31 33.57 32.36
C LEU A 260 0.38 34.81 32.94
N THR A 261 1.50 34.61 33.58
CA THR A 261 2.34 35.72 34.06
C THR A 261 3.29 36.21 32.95
N PRO A 262 3.74 37.44 32.99
CA PRO A 262 4.75 37.94 32.05
C PRO A 262 6.04 37.13 32.07
N GLU A 263 6.45 36.68 33.24
CA GLU A 263 7.63 35.85 33.45
C GLU A 263 7.48 34.47 32.81
N GLY A 264 6.29 33.83 32.96
CA GLY A 264 5.96 32.57 32.32
C GLY A 264 5.93 32.68 30.79
N GLU A 265 5.37 33.77 30.26
CA GLU A 265 5.37 34.04 28.81
C GLU A 265 6.78 34.22 28.27
N GLN A 266 7.63 34.98 28.98
CA GLN A 266 9.04 35.17 28.59
C GLN A 266 9.80 33.84 28.61
N GLN A 267 9.60 33.02 29.63
CA GLN A 267 10.21 31.69 29.70
C GLN A 267 9.80 30.79 28.52
N LEU A 268 8.52 30.77 28.13
CA LEU A 268 8.07 30.04 26.96
C LEU A 268 8.70 30.54 25.65
N GLU A 269 8.90 31.86 25.54
CA GLU A 269 9.57 32.48 24.39
C GLU A 269 11.06 32.13 24.36
N GLU A 270 11.71 32.09 25.51
CA GLU A 270 13.10 31.64 25.64
C GLU A 270 13.27 30.16 25.30
N ILE A 271 12.32 29.30 25.68
CA ILE A 271 12.31 27.86 25.31
C ILE A 271 12.23 27.73 23.78
N ALA A 272 11.29 28.41 23.12
CA ALA A 272 11.14 28.35 21.68
C ALA A 272 12.39 28.89 20.96
N SER A 273 12.85 30.07 21.32
CA SER A 273 14.00 30.74 20.69
C SER A 273 15.35 30.05 20.96
N SER A 274 15.42 29.16 21.95
CA SER A 274 16.62 28.37 22.24
C SER A 274 16.90 27.27 21.19
N THR A 275 15.99 27.07 20.24
CA THR A 275 16.12 26.01 19.21
C THR A 275 16.02 26.58 17.80
N PRO A 276 16.67 25.96 16.80
CA PRO A 276 16.57 26.39 15.41
C PRO A 276 15.10 26.36 14.94
N ASP A 277 14.64 27.42 14.30
CA ASP A 277 13.27 27.57 13.78
C ASP A 277 12.15 27.42 14.82
N GLY A 278 12.49 27.46 16.09
CA GLY A 278 11.50 27.36 17.18
C GLY A 278 10.61 28.61 17.24
N GLN A 279 9.33 28.43 17.51
CA GLN A 279 8.34 29.51 17.52
C GLN A 279 7.42 29.38 18.73
N LEU A 280 7.14 30.52 19.38
CA LEU A 280 6.06 30.65 20.35
C LEU A 280 4.77 31.07 19.63
N ILE A 281 3.74 30.25 19.76
CA ILE A 281 2.40 30.52 19.22
C ILE A 281 1.43 30.73 20.39
N ARG A 282 0.80 31.87 20.40
CA ARG A 282 -0.19 32.23 21.42
C ARG A 282 -1.58 31.83 20.92
N ALA A 283 -2.23 30.90 21.63
CA ALA A 283 -3.57 30.46 21.29
C ALA A 283 -4.58 31.57 21.63
N GLY A 284 -5.25 32.10 20.61
CA GLY A 284 -6.36 33.04 20.77
C GLY A 284 -7.66 32.31 21.14
N ARG A 285 -8.70 33.08 21.50
CA ARG A 285 -10.03 32.54 21.86
C ARG A 285 -10.67 31.65 20.78
N GLY A 286 -10.33 31.85 19.49
CA GLY A 286 -10.92 31.12 18.36
C GLY A 286 -10.02 30.07 17.71
N ALA A 287 -8.70 30.21 17.79
CA ALA A 287 -7.74 29.30 17.16
C ALA A 287 -6.47 29.20 18.00
N THR A 288 -5.91 28.01 18.12
CA THR A 288 -4.68 27.78 18.89
C THR A 288 -3.40 28.09 18.10
N GLY A 289 -3.52 28.35 16.78
CA GLY A 289 -2.36 28.60 15.92
C GLY A 289 -1.56 27.34 15.53
N ILE A 290 -1.91 26.16 16.03
CA ILE A 290 -1.26 24.88 15.66
C ILE A 290 -1.27 24.66 14.14
N ASP A 291 -2.26 25.19 13.43
CA ASP A 291 -2.28 25.15 11.96
C ASP A 291 -1.08 25.84 11.31
N GLN A 292 -0.45 26.82 11.97
CA GLN A 292 0.78 27.48 11.50
C GLN A 292 1.94 26.49 11.54
N ILE A 293 2.15 25.81 12.66
CA ILE A 293 3.15 24.73 12.80
C ILE A 293 2.87 23.64 11.76
N THR A 294 1.62 23.22 11.64
CA THR A 294 1.24 22.18 10.69
C THR A 294 1.58 22.55 9.25
N ARG A 295 1.35 23.80 8.84
CA ARG A 295 1.72 24.26 7.49
C ARG A 295 3.22 24.29 7.28
N GLU A 296 3.98 24.69 8.29
CA GLU A 296 5.44 24.72 8.23
C GLU A 296 6.01 23.31 8.10
N LEU A 297 5.65 22.39 9.00
CA LEU A 297 6.07 21.00 8.96
C LEU A 297 5.69 20.32 7.65
N ARG A 298 4.50 20.61 7.14
CA ARG A 298 4.06 20.10 5.83
C ARG A 298 4.91 20.62 4.67
N ARG A 299 5.37 21.88 4.71
CA ARG A 299 6.28 22.42 3.69
C ARG A 299 7.64 21.70 3.74
N LYS A 300 8.19 21.52 4.93
CA LYS A 300 9.45 20.79 5.14
C LYS A 300 9.34 19.35 4.65
N MET A 301 8.26 18.65 4.99
CA MET A 301 7.97 17.30 4.46
C MET A 301 7.92 17.25 2.94
N LYS A 302 7.32 18.24 2.28
CA LYS A 302 7.20 18.28 0.81
C LYS A 302 8.53 18.57 0.11
N SER A 303 9.39 19.43 0.67
CA SER A 303 10.70 19.72 0.08
C SER A 303 11.59 18.48 0.07
N GLU A 304 11.64 17.73 1.15
CA GLU A 304 12.41 16.49 1.25
C GLU A 304 11.86 15.36 0.38
N LEU A 305 10.53 15.24 0.24
CA LEU A 305 9.90 14.30 -0.68
C LEU A 305 10.27 14.54 -2.14
N SER A 306 10.54 15.79 -2.51
CA SER A 306 10.97 16.15 -3.88
C SER A 306 12.40 15.71 -4.18
N GLU A 307 13.25 15.55 -3.19
CA GLU A 307 14.63 15.08 -3.34
C GLU A 307 14.77 13.55 -3.41
N ARG A 308 13.82 12.79 -2.85
CA ARG A 308 13.82 11.32 -2.88
C ARG A 308 12.77 10.75 -3.83
N VAL A 309 12.84 11.10 -5.10
CA VAL A 309 12.06 10.42 -6.13
C VAL A 309 12.74 9.09 -6.46
N GLU A 310 12.39 8.03 -5.77
CA GLU A 310 12.75 6.68 -6.17
C GLU A 310 11.93 6.28 -7.40
N ASN A 311 12.64 6.04 -8.52
CA ASN A 311 12.02 5.53 -9.74
C ASN A 311 11.60 4.07 -9.51
N VAL A 312 10.36 3.84 -9.15
CA VAL A 312 9.79 2.49 -9.10
C VAL A 312 9.38 2.10 -10.51
N TYR A 313 10.08 1.10 -11.06
CA TYR A 313 9.75 0.52 -12.36
C TYR A 313 8.62 -0.50 -12.19
N ALA A 314 7.65 -0.45 -13.10
CA ALA A 314 6.58 -1.47 -13.13
C ALA A 314 7.10 -2.75 -13.82
N ASP A 315 6.88 -3.88 -13.20
CA ASP A 315 7.21 -5.19 -13.74
C ASP A 315 6.24 -5.57 -14.87
N ILE A 316 6.79 -5.87 -16.06
CA ILE A 316 6.01 -6.27 -17.24
C ILE A 316 6.29 -7.70 -17.69
N TYR A 317 6.86 -8.53 -16.81
CA TYR A 317 7.24 -9.92 -17.12
C TYR A 317 6.07 -10.81 -17.55
N PHE A 318 4.85 -10.47 -17.16
CA PHE A 318 3.67 -11.28 -17.47
C PHE A 318 3.29 -11.27 -18.97
N TYR A 319 3.61 -10.22 -19.73
CA TYR A 319 3.34 -10.19 -21.17
C TYR A 319 4.14 -11.24 -21.94
N PRO A 320 5.50 -11.29 -21.83
CA PRO A 320 6.25 -12.34 -22.50
C PRO A 320 5.96 -13.74 -21.92
N LEU A 321 5.59 -13.85 -20.65
CA LEU A 321 5.19 -15.12 -20.04
C LEU A 321 3.89 -15.67 -20.66
N ILE A 322 2.88 -14.81 -20.82
CA ILE A 322 1.61 -15.19 -21.48
C ILE A 322 1.89 -15.59 -22.92
N ALA A 323 2.72 -14.85 -23.66
CA ALA A 323 3.08 -15.18 -25.03
C ALA A 323 3.79 -16.55 -25.13
N ALA A 324 4.71 -16.85 -24.21
CA ALA A 324 5.37 -18.15 -24.12
C ALA A 324 4.36 -19.28 -23.87
N LEU A 325 3.42 -19.08 -22.93
CA LEU A 325 2.38 -20.06 -22.61
C LEU A 325 1.45 -20.32 -23.79
N VAL A 326 1.02 -19.27 -24.50
CA VAL A 326 0.18 -19.39 -25.68
C VAL A 326 0.90 -20.19 -26.79
N LEU A 327 2.21 -19.95 -26.99
CA LEU A 327 3.01 -20.69 -27.97
C LEU A 327 3.14 -22.17 -27.58
N LEU A 328 3.34 -22.49 -26.30
CA LEU A 328 3.40 -23.88 -25.84
C LEU A 328 2.05 -24.60 -26.01
N ILE A 329 0.96 -23.93 -25.69
CA ILE A 329 -0.38 -24.49 -25.90
C ILE A 329 -0.63 -24.69 -27.41
N ALA A 330 -0.31 -23.72 -28.24
CA ALA A 330 -0.47 -23.82 -29.70
C ALA A 330 0.37 -24.97 -30.29
N GLU A 331 1.59 -25.19 -29.77
CA GLU A 331 2.45 -26.29 -30.16
C GLU A 331 1.78 -27.65 -29.98
N VAL A 332 1.10 -27.86 -28.85
CA VAL A 332 0.36 -29.10 -28.56
C VAL A 332 -0.79 -29.34 -29.54
N PHE A 333 -1.47 -28.26 -29.97
CA PHE A 333 -2.59 -28.37 -30.92
C PHE A 333 -2.15 -28.55 -32.38
N VAL A 334 -0.89 -28.34 -32.73
CA VAL A 334 -0.38 -28.62 -34.08
C VAL A 334 -0.19 -30.13 -34.27
N PRO A 335 -1.06 -30.81 -35.04
CA PRO A 335 -0.96 -32.25 -35.19
C PRO A 335 0.26 -32.61 -36.06
N GLU A 336 1.01 -33.61 -35.66
CA GLU A 336 2.16 -34.12 -36.45
C GLU A 336 1.72 -34.82 -37.73
N ALA A 337 0.53 -35.43 -37.72
CA ALA A 337 -0.07 -36.11 -38.88
C ALA A 337 -1.29 -35.32 -39.39
N PRO A 338 -1.53 -35.23 -40.70
CA PRO A 338 -2.75 -34.67 -41.23
C PRO A 338 -3.94 -35.53 -40.79
N ARG A 339 -5.02 -34.88 -40.28
CA ARG A 339 -6.27 -35.61 -40.01
C ARG A 339 -6.74 -36.27 -41.30
N ARG A 340 -6.69 -37.63 -41.39
CA ARG A 340 -7.25 -38.36 -42.51
C ARG A 340 -8.76 -38.07 -42.54
N ARG A 341 -9.22 -37.30 -43.54
CA ARG A 341 -10.62 -37.38 -43.94
C ARG A 341 -10.80 -38.78 -44.51
N PHE A 342 -11.45 -39.68 -43.81
CA PHE A 342 -11.94 -40.91 -44.38
C PHE A 342 -12.85 -40.57 -45.56
N LYS A 343 -12.29 -40.56 -46.78
CA LYS A 343 -13.12 -40.61 -47.98
C LYS A 343 -13.75 -42.01 -47.93
N ARG A 344 -15.03 -42.08 -47.64
CA ARG A 344 -15.81 -43.32 -47.80
C ARG A 344 -15.51 -43.81 -49.21
N PRO A 345 -15.14 -45.12 -49.41
CA PRO A 345 -14.94 -45.68 -50.71
C PRO A 345 -16.26 -45.51 -51.49
N LYS A 346 -16.18 -45.01 -52.74
CA LYS A 346 -17.34 -44.98 -53.60
C LYS A 346 -17.88 -46.40 -53.72
N PRO A 347 -19.20 -46.60 -53.54
CA PRO A 347 -19.79 -47.95 -53.76
C PRO A 347 -19.50 -48.39 -55.20
N PRO A 348 -19.24 -49.70 -55.41
CA PRO A 348 -18.96 -50.24 -56.72
C PRO A 348 -20.14 -49.97 -57.64
N PRO A 349 -19.92 -49.72 -58.96
CA PRO A 349 -21.00 -49.45 -59.90
C PRO A 349 -21.96 -50.64 -59.94
N ALA A 350 -23.24 -50.35 -59.74
CA ALA A 350 -24.29 -51.35 -59.81
C ALA A 350 -24.28 -52.03 -61.17
N LYS A 351 -24.07 -53.36 -61.21
CA LYS A 351 -24.22 -54.17 -62.43
C LYS A 351 -25.66 -54.01 -62.95
N ARG A 352 -25.82 -53.34 -64.10
CA ARG A 352 -27.07 -53.27 -64.83
C ARG A 352 -27.52 -54.70 -65.18
N ARG A 353 -28.49 -55.21 -64.50
CA ARG A 353 -29.27 -56.37 -64.93
C ARG A 353 -30.13 -55.95 -66.13
N ARG A 354 -29.84 -56.50 -67.29
CA ARG A 354 -30.77 -56.52 -68.43
C ARG A 354 -32.01 -57.32 -68.05
N VAL A 355 -33.14 -56.67 -68.03
CA VAL A 355 -34.42 -57.38 -67.95
C VAL A 355 -35.15 -57.00 -69.22
N GLY A 356 -35.48 -58.07 -70.03
CA GLY A 356 -36.25 -58.00 -71.27
C GLY A 356 -37.66 -57.53 -71.01
N GLY A 357 -38.17 -56.90 -72.05
CA GLY A 357 -39.53 -56.36 -72.13
C GLY A 357 -40.66 -57.40 -72.25
N PRO A 358 -41.87 -57.05 -72.82
CA PRO A 358 -42.94 -56.37 -72.12
C PRO A 358 -44.21 -57.22 -72.04
N GLY A 359 -45.02 -57.07 -71.00
CA GLY A 359 -46.32 -57.71 -70.83
C GLY A 359 -47.41 -56.75 -70.35
N LYS A 360 -48.44 -56.67 -71.19
CA LYS A 360 -49.61 -55.81 -71.14
C LYS A 360 -50.59 -56.06 -69.97
N ARG A 361 -51.22 -54.96 -69.52
CA ARG A 361 -52.60 -54.76 -69.04
C ARG A 361 -52.99 -55.30 -67.66
N ARG A 362 -53.56 -54.50 -66.79
CA ARG A 362 -54.99 -54.15 -66.67
C ARG A 362 -55.24 -53.21 -65.47
N ARG A 363 -56.21 -52.29 -65.73
CA ARG A 363 -56.89 -51.37 -64.82
C ARG A 363 -57.47 -51.97 -63.60
N SER A 364 -57.56 -51.23 -62.52
CA SER A 364 -58.79 -50.83 -61.80
C SER A 364 -58.47 -50.04 -60.56
N ASP A 365 -58.99 -48.83 -60.56
CA ASP A 365 -59.34 -48.05 -59.36
C ASP A 365 -60.52 -48.68 -58.64
N PRO A 366 -61.12 -48.07 -57.52
CA PRO A 366 -60.65 -47.07 -56.56
C PRO A 366 -61.12 -47.39 -55.09
N HIS A 367 -61.10 -46.34 -54.30
CA HIS A 367 -61.82 -46.09 -53.03
C HIS A 367 -61.03 -46.29 -51.73
N ALA A 368 -60.79 -45.20 -51.08
CA ALA A 368 -61.56 -44.51 -50.01
C ALA A 368 -61.12 -44.79 -48.60
N GLY A 369 -61.04 -43.77 -47.86
CA GLY A 369 -61.36 -43.67 -46.44
C GLY A 369 -60.17 -43.27 -45.55
N ALA A 370 -59.95 -42.10 -45.24
CA ALA A 370 -60.57 -41.30 -44.17
C ALA A 370 -60.12 -41.65 -42.73
N GLY A 371 -59.72 -40.61 -42.03
CA GLY A 371 -59.86 -40.49 -40.59
C GLY A 371 -58.48 -40.34 -39.90
N ALA A 372 -58.16 -39.24 -39.56
CA ALA A 372 -58.57 -38.29 -38.52
C ALA A 372 -57.74 -38.44 -37.21
N ALA A 373 -57.16 -37.37 -36.93
CA ALA A 373 -57.28 -36.64 -35.69
C ALA A 373 -56.32 -36.94 -34.50
N GLY A 374 -55.78 -35.89 -34.08
CA GLY A 374 -55.65 -35.43 -32.68
C GLY A 374 -54.27 -35.71 -32.09
N GLY A 375 -53.57 -34.86 -31.61
CA GLY A 375 -53.82 -33.61 -31.02
C GLY A 375 -53.02 -33.48 -29.74
N ARG A 376 -52.55 -32.29 -29.52
CA ARG A 376 -52.07 -31.70 -28.24
C ARG A 376 -50.65 -32.03 -27.77
N GLU A 377 -49.80 -31.02 -27.82
CA GLU A 377 -49.63 -29.94 -26.83
C GLU A 377 -49.43 -30.38 -25.41
N VAL A 378 -48.34 -29.87 -24.83
CA VAL A 378 -48.18 -29.03 -23.63
C VAL A 378 -46.71 -29.14 -23.19
N ARG A 379 -45.87 -28.12 -23.37
CA ARG A 379 -45.48 -27.01 -22.44
C ARG A 379 -45.10 -27.46 -21.01
N HIS A 380 -44.04 -26.99 -20.62
CA HIS A 380 -43.49 -26.22 -19.45
C HIS A 380 -42.10 -26.73 -19.10
N ALA A 381 -41.07 -25.94 -19.09
CA ALA A 381 -40.72 -24.74 -18.30
C ALA A 381 -40.01 -25.09 -16.99
N GLN A 382 -38.83 -24.47 -16.90
CA GLN A 382 -38.18 -23.98 -15.68
C GLN A 382 -37.43 -24.96 -14.77
N GLY A 383 -36.24 -24.53 -14.52
CA GLY A 383 -35.30 -24.89 -13.45
C GLY A 383 -33.96 -24.27 -13.76
#